data_73c21394f47734b6f48dfafb2692a80c
#
_entry.id   73c21394f47734b6f48dfafb2692a80c
#
_cell.length_a   1.000
_cell.length_b   1.000
_cell.length_c   1.000
_cell.angle_alpha   90.00
_cell.angle_beta   90.00
_cell.angle_gamma   90.00
#
_symmetry.space_group_name_H-M   'P 1'
#
loop_
_entity.id
_entity.type
_entity.pdbx_description
1 polymer ?
#
loop_
_entity_poly.entity_id
_entity_poly.type
_entity_poly.pdbx_seq_one_letter_code
_entity_poly.pdbx_strand_id
1 'polypeptide(L)'
;MKIIIGGDGAGQPLVKAVAEYLRTREDVTFDDASAAPANAEERYAATSERIATAILRGAYHRGILCCGTGIGVCISANKVPGIRAALTHDTYSAERAVKSNNAQIITMGARVIGPELAKAIVEKFLDSEFDPRSSSGANVAAMNSLDDKYHAR
;
A
#
# COMPACT_ATOMS: atom_id res chain seq x y z
N MET A 1 -13.37 -1.80 7.46
CA MET A 1 -12.50 -1.09 6.48
C MET A 1 -12.38 -1.90 5.20
N LYS A 2 -12.42 -1.28 4.01
CA LYS A 2 -12.27 -2.01 2.74
C LYS A 2 -10.85 -1.83 2.18
N ILE A 3 -10.14 -2.93 1.94
CA ILE A 3 -8.72 -2.98 1.56
C ILE A 3 -8.58 -3.59 0.17
N ILE A 4 -7.60 -3.12 -0.60
CA ILE A 4 -7.18 -3.76 -1.84
C ILE A 4 -5.74 -4.23 -1.71
N ILE A 5 -5.47 -5.48 -2.08
CA ILE A 5 -4.13 -6.06 -2.04
C ILE A 5 -3.71 -6.50 -3.42
N GLY A 6 -2.42 -6.66 -3.65
CA GLY A 6 -1.92 -7.22 -4.88
C GLY A 6 -0.41 -7.29 -4.95
N GLY A 7 0.07 -8.00 -5.93
CA GLY A 7 1.50 -8.17 -6.18
C GLY A 7 1.79 -8.88 -7.49
N ASP A 8 3.06 -8.81 -7.91
CA ASP A 8 3.57 -9.61 -9.02
C ASP A 8 3.90 -11.05 -8.56
N GLY A 9 4.40 -11.88 -9.47
CA GLY A 9 4.75 -13.27 -9.15
C GLY A 9 5.73 -13.41 -7.99
N ALA A 10 6.71 -12.51 -7.86
CA ALA A 10 7.67 -12.53 -6.76
C ALA A 10 7.03 -12.11 -5.42
N GLY A 11 5.99 -11.29 -5.45
CA GLY A 11 5.25 -10.83 -4.27
C GLY A 11 4.19 -11.81 -3.76
N GLN A 12 3.78 -12.78 -4.56
CA GLN A 12 2.66 -13.68 -4.24
C GLN A 12 2.77 -14.40 -2.88
N PRO A 13 3.96 -14.85 -2.41
CA PRO A 13 4.05 -15.45 -1.07
C PRO A 13 3.58 -14.52 0.06
N LEU A 14 3.88 -13.22 -0.02
CA LEU A 14 3.39 -12.24 0.95
C LEU A 14 1.93 -11.85 0.70
N VAL A 15 1.48 -11.71 -0.54
CA VAL A 15 0.06 -11.46 -0.86
C VAL A 15 -0.80 -12.55 -0.23
N LYS A 16 -0.41 -13.82 -0.36
CA LYS A 16 -1.10 -14.95 0.24
C LYS A 16 -1.15 -14.85 1.78
N ALA A 17 0.00 -14.59 2.42
CA ALA A 17 0.09 -14.45 3.86
C ALA A 17 -0.76 -13.29 4.39
N VAL A 18 -0.75 -12.16 3.70
CA VAL A 18 -1.59 -10.99 4.01
C VAL A 18 -3.07 -11.33 3.85
N ALA A 19 -3.46 -11.99 2.75
CA ALA A 19 -4.85 -12.41 2.53
C ALA A 19 -5.35 -13.37 3.62
N GLU A 20 -4.51 -14.32 4.04
CA GLU A 20 -4.83 -15.23 5.15
C GLU A 20 -5.04 -14.47 6.47
N TYR A 21 -4.18 -13.50 6.77
CA TYR A 21 -4.34 -12.65 7.95
C TYR A 21 -5.60 -11.79 7.88
N LEU A 22 -5.87 -11.14 6.74
CA LEU A 22 -7.04 -10.27 6.60
C LEU A 22 -8.36 -11.03 6.76
N ARG A 23 -8.41 -12.32 6.41
CA ARG A 23 -9.59 -13.17 6.66
C ARG A 23 -9.88 -13.39 8.14
N THR A 24 -8.90 -13.21 9.01
CA THR A 24 -9.10 -13.33 10.47
C THR A 24 -9.65 -12.04 11.10
N ARG A 25 -9.68 -10.93 10.35
CA ARG A 25 -10.13 -9.62 10.80
C ARG A 25 -11.59 -9.40 10.46
N GLU A 26 -12.46 -9.35 11.47
CA GLU A 26 -13.91 -9.10 11.30
C GLU A 26 -14.22 -7.66 10.84
N ASP A 27 -13.33 -6.71 11.13
CA ASP A 27 -13.47 -5.29 10.79
C ASP A 27 -12.98 -4.93 9.39
N VAL A 28 -12.49 -5.93 8.62
CA VAL A 28 -11.87 -5.72 7.31
C VAL A 28 -12.52 -6.61 6.25
N THR A 29 -12.77 -6.03 5.09
CA THR A 29 -13.03 -6.77 3.85
C THR A 29 -11.95 -6.43 2.83
N PHE A 30 -11.60 -7.35 1.94
CA PHE A 30 -10.56 -7.10 0.96
C PHE A 30 -10.81 -7.80 -0.38
N ASP A 31 -10.20 -7.23 -1.42
CA ASP A 31 -10.10 -7.84 -2.75
C ASP A 31 -8.62 -7.96 -3.15
N ASP A 32 -8.27 -9.05 -3.84
CA ASP A 32 -6.95 -9.26 -4.43
C ASP A 32 -6.99 -8.83 -5.91
N ALA A 33 -6.24 -7.78 -6.22
CA ALA A 33 -6.13 -7.21 -7.57
C ALA A 33 -4.82 -7.60 -8.27
N SER A 34 -4.13 -8.65 -7.81
CA SER A 34 -2.99 -9.23 -8.53
C SER A 34 -3.42 -9.65 -9.94
N ALA A 35 -2.46 -9.69 -10.87
CA ALA A 35 -2.76 -10.15 -12.22
C ALA A 35 -3.32 -11.56 -12.22
N ALA A 36 -4.37 -11.79 -13.02
CA ALA A 36 -4.89 -13.13 -13.24
C ALA A 36 -3.81 -14.01 -13.93
N PRO A 37 -3.85 -15.35 -13.74
CA PRO A 37 -2.89 -16.26 -14.39
C PRO A 37 -2.78 -16.07 -15.91
N ALA A 38 -3.89 -15.68 -16.59
CA ALA A 38 -3.90 -15.36 -18.00
C ALA A 38 -3.07 -14.12 -18.37
N ASN A 39 -2.75 -13.26 -17.41
CA ASN A 39 -1.95 -12.04 -17.55
C ASN A 39 -0.65 -12.10 -16.73
N ALA A 40 -0.03 -13.28 -16.63
CA ALA A 40 1.19 -13.49 -15.85
C ALA A 40 2.38 -12.60 -16.30
N GLU A 41 2.33 -12.10 -17.52
CA GLU A 41 3.30 -11.15 -18.07
C GLU A 41 3.05 -9.69 -17.63
N GLU A 42 1.96 -9.42 -16.89
CA GLU A 42 1.65 -8.08 -16.42
C GLU A 42 2.78 -7.57 -15.51
N ARG A 43 3.27 -6.38 -15.83
CA ARG A 43 4.31 -5.75 -15.02
C ARG A 43 3.73 -5.19 -13.72
N TYR A 44 4.51 -5.21 -12.64
CA TYR A 44 4.10 -4.71 -11.32
C TYR A 44 3.58 -3.25 -11.35
N ALA A 45 4.04 -2.45 -12.32
CA ALA A 45 3.58 -1.08 -12.47
C ALA A 45 2.08 -0.99 -12.77
N ALA A 46 1.55 -1.89 -13.63
CA ALA A 46 0.13 -1.93 -13.96
C ALA A 46 -0.73 -2.35 -12.74
N THR A 47 -0.27 -3.34 -11.97
CA THR A 47 -0.94 -3.71 -10.70
C THR A 47 -0.94 -2.54 -9.72
N SER A 48 0.19 -1.82 -9.60
CA SER A 48 0.30 -0.66 -8.71
C SER A 48 -0.63 0.48 -9.12
N GLU A 49 -0.70 0.79 -10.42
CA GLU A 49 -1.62 1.80 -10.96
C GLU A 49 -3.08 1.44 -10.72
N ARG A 50 -3.45 0.17 -10.96
CA ARG A 50 -4.82 -0.31 -10.73
C ARG A 50 -5.25 -0.15 -9.28
N ILE A 51 -4.39 -0.53 -8.33
CA ILE A 51 -4.66 -0.37 -6.89
C ILE A 51 -4.71 1.10 -6.50
N ALA A 52 -3.75 1.90 -6.93
CA ALA A 52 -3.68 3.33 -6.65
C ALA A 52 -4.94 4.07 -7.13
N THR A 53 -5.35 3.83 -8.37
CA THR A 53 -6.54 4.45 -8.96
C THR A 53 -7.84 3.98 -8.31
N ALA A 54 -7.94 2.72 -7.88
CA ALA A 54 -9.09 2.22 -7.16
C ALA A 54 -9.27 2.92 -5.80
N ILE A 55 -8.17 3.21 -5.10
CA ILE A 55 -8.18 4.00 -3.85
C ILE A 55 -8.62 5.44 -4.11
N LEU A 56 -8.05 6.10 -5.12
CA LEU A 56 -8.41 7.50 -5.45
C LEU A 56 -9.88 7.66 -5.84
N ARG A 57 -10.49 6.63 -6.46
CA ARG A 57 -11.92 6.62 -6.77
C ARG A 57 -12.83 6.34 -5.56
N GLY A 58 -12.25 6.13 -4.39
CA GLY A 58 -12.99 5.85 -3.17
C GLY A 58 -13.53 4.42 -3.07
N ALA A 59 -13.12 3.51 -3.96
CA ALA A 59 -13.57 2.11 -3.92
C ALA A 59 -12.95 1.34 -2.74
N TYR A 60 -11.77 1.77 -2.28
CA TYR A 60 -11.05 1.19 -1.15
C TYR A 60 -10.44 2.29 -0.27
N HIS A 61 -10.28 1.98 1.01
CA HIS A 61 -9.70 2.91 1.97
C HIS A 61 -8.18 2.87 1.96
N ARG A 62 -7.59 1.67 1.82
CA ARG A 62 -6.12 1.44 1.85
C ARG A 62 -5.71 0.31 0.94
N GLY A 63 -4.43 0.30 0.58
CA GLY A 63 -3.83 -0.72 -0.26
C GLY A 63 -2.57 -1.35 0.34
N ILE A 64 -2.31 -2.60 -0.06
CA ILE A 64 -1.09 -3.32 0.29
C ILE A 64 -0.54 -3.93 -0.99
N LEU A 65 0.70 -3.58 -1.34
CA LEU A 65 1.38 -4.06 -2.53
C LEU A 65 2.63 -4.86 -2.17
N CYS A 66 2.80 -6.00 -2.81
CA CYS A 66 3.96 -6.86 -2.61
C CYS A 66 4.67 -7.16 -3.94
N CYS A 67 6.00 -7.12 -3.90
CA CYS A 67 6.84 -7.66 -4.96
C CYS A 67 8.07 -8.34 -4.34
N GLY A 68 9.11 -8.60 -5.10
CA GLY A 68 10.32 -9.21 -4.54
C GLY A 68 11.00 -8.36 -3.47
N THR A 69 11.04 -7.04 -3.66
CA THR A 69 11.69 -6.08 -2.75
C THR A 69 10.74 -5.05 -2.12
N GLY A 70 9.53 -4.91 -2.65
CA GLY A 70 8.61 -3.84 -2.28
C GLY A 70 8.94 -2.48 -2.91
N ILE A 71 10.09 -2.33 -3.56
CA ILE A 71 10.61 -1.05 -4.07
C ILE A 71 9.89 -0.64 -5.35
N GLY A 72 9.84 -1.52 -6.35
CA GLY A 72 9.25 -1.20 -7.66
C GLY A 72 7.76 -0.86 -7.56
N VAL A 73 7.01 -1.61 -6.76
CA VAL A 73 5.58 -1.33 -6.52
C VAL A 73 5.38 -0.02 -5.74
N CYS A 74 6.29 0.32 -4.81
CA CYS A 74 6.27 1.58 -4.09
C CYS A 74 6.47 2.78 -5.03
N ILE A 75 7.52 2.73 -5.84
CA ILE A 75 7.82 3.79 -6.81
C ILE A 75 6.68 3.95 -7.80
N SER A 76 6.16 2.83 -8.33
CA SER A 76 5.06 2.83 -9.30
C SER A 76 3.78 3.45 -8.73
N ALA A 77 3.39 3.07 -7.52
CA ALA A 77 2.21 3.63 -6.86
C ALA A 77 2.36 5.15 -6.65
N ASN A 78 3.54 5.62 -6.23
CA ASN A 78 3.83 7.04 -6.04
C ASN A 78 3.90 7.86 -7.35
N LYS A 79 3.90 7.20 -8.52
CA LYS A 79 3.75 7.90 -9.82
C LYS A 79 2.32 8.31 -10.11
N VAL A 80 1.36 7.79 -9.37
CA VAL A 80 -0.05 8.17 -9.50
C VAL A 80 -0.31 9.38 -8.59
N PRO A 81 -0.64 10.57 -9.16
CA PRO A 81 -0.85 11.78 -8.38
C PRO A 81 -1.91 11.58 -7.29
N GLY A 82 -1.64 12.10 -6.09
CA GLY A 82 -2.53 11.96 -4.93
C GLY A 82 -2.28 10.70 -4.09
N ILE A 83 -1.42 9.79 -4.54
CA ILE A 83 -1.02 8.60 -3.77
C ILE A 83 0.27 8.85 -2.97
N ARG A 84 0.23 8.39 -1.73
CA ARG A 84 1.38 8.29 -0.85
C ARG A 84 1.55 6.82 -0.48
N ALA A 85 2.51 6.17 -1.11
CA ALA A 85 2.88 4.78 -0.83
C ALA A 85 4.22 4.74 -0.07
N ALA A 86 4.30 3.90 0.94
CA ALA A 86 5.48 3.75 1.78
C ALA A 86 6.01 2.31 1.75
N LEU A 87 7.30 2.15 1.50
CA LEU A 87 8.00 0.88 1.68
C LEU A 87 8.18 0.65 3.19
N THR A 88 7.57 -0.43 3.71
CA THR A 88 7.59 -0.73 5.15
C THR A 88 8.04 -2.17 5.40
N HIS A 89 9.21 -2.33 6.02
CA HIS A 89 9.75 -3.62 6.43
C HIS A 89 9.87 -3.75 7.97
N ASP A 90 9.22 -2.85 8.69
CA ASP A 90 9.10 -2.85 10.14
C ASP A 90 7.79 -2.21 10.60
N THR A 91 7.40 -2.50 11.83
CA THR A 91 6.13 -2.04 12.40
C THR A 91 6.14 -0.55 12.72
N TYR A 92 7.28 0.04 13.06
CA TYR A 92 7.37 1.47 13.33
C TYR A 92 7.17 2.28 12.05
N SER A 93 7.83 1.90 10.95
CA SER A 93 7.62 2.53 9.64
C SER A 93 6.16 2.42 9.18
N ALA A 94 5.52 1.27 9.39
CA ALA A 94 4.11 1.07 9.05
C ALA A 94 3.17 2.02 9.82
N GLU A 95 3.40 2.19 11.12
CA GLU A 95 2.67 3.14 11.95
C GLU A 95 2.90 4.57 11.48
N ARG A 96 4.17 4.95 11.26
CA ARG A 96 4.52 6.31 10.85
C ARG A 96 4.07 6.64 9.44
N ALA A 97 4.01 5.66 8.53
CA ALA A 97 3.46 5.82 7.19
C ALA A 97 2.05 6.43 7.26
N VAL A 98 1.21 5.96 8.17
CA VAL A 98 -0.13 6.52 8.38
C VAL A 98 -0.08 7.79 9.22
N LYS A 99 0.43 7.70 10.45
CA LYS A 99 0.31 8.79 11.43
C LYS A 99 1.09 10.05 11.05
N SER A 100 2.22 9.90 10.35
CA SER A 100 3.07 11.03 9.96
C SER A 100 2.90 11.44 8.51
N ASN A 101 2.49 10.54 7.60
CA ASN A 101 2.50 10.78 6.16
C ASN A 101 1.15 10.53 5.49
N ASN A 102 0.14 10.11 6.24
CA ASN A 102 -1.19 9.77 5.71
C ASN A 102 -1.11 8.87 4.46
N ALA A 103 -0.24 7.84 4.53
CA ALA A 103 -0.06 6.91 3.42
C ALA A 103 -1.31 6.05 3.23
N GLN A 104 -1.78 5.97 2.00
CA GLN A 104 -2.88 5.10 1.62
C GLN A 104 -2.42 3.68 1.31
N ILE A 105 -1.14 3.52 0.94
CA ILE A 105 -0.57 2.25 0.50
C ILE A 105 0.71 1.97 1.28
N ILE A 106 0.88 0.72 1.72
CA ILE A 106 2.19 0.20 2.12
C ILE A 106 2.66 -0.85 1.13
N THR A 107 3.98 -0.99 1.03
CA THR A 107 4.60 -1.97 0.16
C THR A 107 5.63 -2.81 0.91
N MET A 108 5.75 -4.09 0.53
CA MET A 108 6.64 -5.04 1.18
C MET A 108 7.31 -5.97 0.17
N GLY A 109 8.49 -6.46 0.52
CA GLY A 109 9.27 -7.37 -0.30
C GLY A 109 9.29 -8.81 0.22
N ALA A 110 8.80 -9.76 -0.59
CA ALA A 110 8.77 -11.18 -0.23
C ALA A 110 10.15 -11.81 -0.08
N ARG A 111 11.18 -11.19 -0.66
CA ARG A 111 12.58 -11.59 -0.49
C ARG A 111 13.27 -10.91 0.70
N VAL A 112 12.59 -10.00 1.37
CA VAL A 112 13.17 -9.18 2.46
C VAL A 112 12.62 -9.60 3.80
N ILE A 113 11.30 -9.82 3.91
CA ILE A 113 10.65 -10.18 5.17
C ILE A 113 9.84 -11.47 5.04
N GLY A 114 9.67 -12.15 6.16
CA GLY A 114 8.82 -13.33 6.27
C GLY A 114 7.35 -12.99 6.57
N PRO A 115 6.47 -14.00 6.52
CA PRO A 115 5.03 -13.80 6.65
C PRO A 115 4.60 -13.28 8.01
N GLU A 116 5.24 -13.68 9.10
CA GLU A 116 4.85 -13.24 10.45
C GLU A 116 5.15 -11.75 10.67
N LEU A 117 6.30 -11.27 10.19
CA LEU A 117 6.60 -9.85 10.23
C LEU A 117 5.65 -9.06 9.32
N ALA A 118 5.31 -9.58 8.14
CA ALA A 118 4.35 -8.95 7.24
C ALA A 118 2.97 -8.77 7.89
N LYS A 119 2.48 -9.77 8.61
CA LYS A 119 1.21 -9.68 9.37
C LYS A 119 1.27 -8.58 10.42
N ALA A 120 2.35 -8.51 11.22
CA ALA A 120 2.53 -7.47 12.24
C ALA A 120 2.61 -6.06 11.63
N ILE A 121 3.25 -5.92 10.47
CA ILE A 121 3.31 -4.66 9.71
C ILE A 121 1.91 -4.25 9.24
N VAL A 122 1.16 -5.18 8.65
CA VAL A 122 -0.21 -4.93 8.18
C VAL A 122 -1.13 -4.56 9.34
N GLU A 123 -1.05 -5.25 10.47
CA GLU A 123 -1.81 -4.90 11.68
C GLU A 123 -1.56 -3.45 12.09
N LYS A 124 -0.27 -3.06 12.23
CA LYS A 124 0.10 -1.68 12.58
C LYS A 124 -0.43 -0.65 11.58
N PHE A 125 -0.32 -0.96 10.29
CA PHE A 125 -0.80 -0.09 9.24
C PHE A 125 -2.32 0.11 9.32
N LEU A 126 -3.09 -0.96 9.51
CA LEU A 126 -4.55 -0.89 9.55
C LEU A 126 -5.09 -0.24 10.83
N ASP A 127 -4.42 -0.47 11.96
CA ASP A 127 -4.83 0.06 13.27
C ASP A 127 -4.37 1.50 13.52
N SER A 128 -3.61 2.10 12.59
CA SER A 128 -3.16 3.49 12.69
C SER A 128 -4.10 4.44 11.97
N GLU A 129 -4.26 5.65 12.52
CA GLU A 129 -5.06 6.72 11.93
C GLU A 129 -4.24 8.02 11.82
N PHE A 130 -4.51 8.80 10.78
CA PHE A 130 -3.92 10.11 10.59
C PHE A 130 -4.83 11.19 11.19
N ASP A 131 -4.26 12.03 12.05
CA ASP A 131 -4.92 13.25 12.51
C ASP A 131 -4.35 14.47 11.75
N PRO A 132 -5.14 15.11 10.88
CA PRO A 132 -4.70 16.30 10.13
C PRO A 132 -4.36 17.51 11.03
N ARG A 133 -4.84 17.51 12.28
CA ARG A 133 -4.53 18.55 13.27
C ARG A 133 -3.23 18.30 14.02
N SER A 134 -2.61 17.14 13.82
CA SER A 134 -1.29 16.84 14.40
C SER A 134 -0.20 17.70 13.79
N SER A 135 0.99 17.69 14.40
CA SER A 135 2.17 18.36 13.84
C SER A 135 2.57 17.88 12.43
N SER A 136 2.11 16.70 12.02
CA SER A 136 2.35 16.14 10.68
C SER A 136 1.40 16.70 9.62
N GLY A 137 0.30 17.35 9.99
CA GLY A 137 -0.70 17.85 9.03
C GLY A 137 -0.11 18.81 8.00
N ALA A 138 0.71 19.77 8.43
CA ALA A 138 1.38 20.71 7.54
C ALA A 138 2.37 20.03 6.57
N ASN A 139 3.09 19.00 7.02
CA ASN A 139 4.00 18.25 6.17
C ASN A 139 3.25 17.46 5.09
N VAL A 140 2.13 16.85 5.44
CA VAL A 140 1.28 16.12 4.47
C VAL A 140 0.69 17.09 3.45
N ALA A 141 0.23 18.27 3.86
CA ALA A 141 -0.25 19.30 2.96
C ALA A 141 0.86 19.75 1.99
N ALA A 142 2.09 19.93 2.47
CA ALA A 142 3.23 20.28 1.65
C ALA A 142 3.59 19.20 0.64
N MET A 143 3.54 17.91 1.02
CA MET A 143 3.72 16.80 0.08
C MET A 143 2.64 16.80 -1.02
N ASN A 144 1.37 17.01 -0.66
CA ASN A 144 0.29 17.04 -1.63
C ASN A 144 0.45 18.18 -2.65
N SER A 145 0.96 19.35 -2.22
CA SER A 145 1.20 20.47 -3.12
C SER A 145 2.27 20.20 -4.20
N LEU A 146 3.13 19.20 -4.00
CA LEU A 146 4.09 18.76 -5.03
C LEU A 146 3.38 18.06 -6.19
N ASP A 147 2.33 17.30 -5.93
CA ASP A 147 1.50 16.70 -6.98
C ASP A 147 0.87 17.79 -7.85
N ASP A 148 0.26 18.81 -7.23
CA ASP A 148 -0.31 19.93 -7.95
C ASP A 148 0.72 20.67 -8.81
N LYS A 149 1.94 20.84 -8.27
CA LYS A 149 3.01 21.56 -8.97
C LYS A 149 3.58 20.80 -10.16
N TYR A 150 3.73 19.47 -10.05
CA TYR A 150 4.48 18.69 -11.05
C TYR A 150 3.62 17.77 -11.91
N HIS A 151 2.40 17.45 -11.53
CA HIS A 151 1.49 16.57 -12.27
C HIS A 151 0.31 17.31 -12.94
N ALA A 152 0.14 18.60 -12.69
CA ALA A 152 -0.90 19.44 -13.32
C ALA A 152 -0.59 19.83 -14.78
N ARG A 153 0.22 19.01 -15.51
CA ARG A 153 0.57 19.27 -16.91
C ARG A 153 -0.10 18.28 -17.84
#